data_72c3e9c4dc884dff9e52f56fcb30af6e
#
_entry.id   72c3e9c4dc884dff9e52f56fcb30af6e
#
_cell.length_a   1.000
_cell.length_b   1.000
_cell.length_c   1.000
_cell.angle_alpha   90.00
_cell.angle_beta   90.00
_cell.angle_gamma   90.00
#
_symmetry.space_group_name_H-M   'P 1'
#
loop_
_entity.id
_entity.type
_entity.pdbx_description
1 polymer ?
#
loop_
_entity_poly.entity_id
_entity_poly.type
_entity_poly.pdbx_seq_one_letter_code
_entity_poly.pdbx_strand_id
1 'polypeptide(L)'
;MRNLFISALLASFALAGQAQNGLIRMDSASEAWRDKYPQSLFFYHEVERLLIPEGAAFGMKGIPSFSPEWTLTYDSLTHELTYREAEENIHQRTYKAWYKSKGDRFVQRKHPKNYEAPAVKTYTMAISADQAAKLRSIWAQAIDTAKEKEAERHIIMMDGTNYEYFINGKRAKSTTIGEKTKFEMFAFRLKEVVRNGNASNIDSLINTDL
;
A
#
# COMPACT_ATOMS: atom_id res chain seq x y z
N MET A 1 -13.57 -40.13 24.07
CA MET A 1 -14.44 -39.55 23.03
C MET A 1 -14.97 -38.15 23.34
N ARG A 2 -14.77 -37.54 24.52
CA ARG A 2 -15.30 -36.21 24.90
C ARG A 2 -14.43 -35.02 24.48
N ASN A 3 -13.14 -35.26 24.17
CA ASN A 3 -12.18 -34.16 23.84
C ASN A 3 -12.11 -33.83 22.34
N LEU A 4 -12.66 -34.65 21.46
CA LEU A 4 -12.69 -34.40 20.01
C LEU A 4 -13.76 -33.35 19.61
N PHE A 5 -14.84 -33.25 20.39
CA PHE A 5 -15.93 -32.30 20.09
C PHE A 5 -15.59 -30.85 20.48
N ILE A 6 -14.73 -30.64 21.47
CA ILE A 6 -14.34 -29.29 21.92
C ILE A 6 -13.38 -28.64 20.92
N SER A 7 -12.47 -29.45 20.30
CA SER A 7 -11.51 -28.94 19.31
C SER A 7 -12.22 -28.52 17.99
N ALA A 8 -13.26 -29.23 17.59
CA ALA A 8 -14.04 -28.86 16.39
C ALA A 8 -14.89 -27.60 16.60
N LEU A 9 -15.37 -27.37 17.85
CA LEU A 9 -16.15 -26.16 18.18
C LEU A 9 -15.27 -24.90 18.21
N LEU A 10 -14.05 -25.00 18.70
CA LEU A 10 -13.10 -23.88 18.72
C LEU A 10 -12.60 -23.50 17.32
N ALA A 11 -12.46 -24.46 16.42
CA ALA A 11 -12.13 -24.20 15.02
C ALA A 11 -13.27 -23.50 14.26
N SER A 12 -14.53 -23.80 14.62
CA SER A 12 -15.70 -23.17 13.99
C SER A 12 -15.90 -21.71 14.43
N PHE A 13 -15.50 -21.35 15.66
CA PHE A 13 -15.58 -19.97 16.13
C PHE A 13 -14.45 -19.08 15.54
N ALA A 14 -13.30 -19.65 15.19
CA ALA A 14 -12.21 -18.91 14.53
C ALA A 14 -12.59 -18.50 13.09
N LEU A 15 -13.51 -19.22 12.43
CA LEU A 15 -13.98 -18.88 11.08
C LEU A 15 -15.14 -17.84 11.07
N ALA A 16 -15.88 -17.69 12.16
CA ALA A 16 -17.00 -16.77 12.23
C ALA A 16 -16.60 -15.31 12.57
N GLY A 17 -15.32 -15.07 12.93
CA GLY A 17 -14.80 -13.77 13.32
C GLY A 17 -13.95 -13.07 12.26
N GLN A 18 -13.95 -13.51 11.00
CA GLN A 18 -13.31 -12.77 9.93
C GLN A 18 -14.10 -11.49 9.68
N ALA A 19 -13.75 -10.45 10.42
CA ALA A 19 -14.17 -9.10 10.10
C ALA A 19 -13.86 -8.88 8.62
N GLN A 20 -14.89 -8.69 7.81
CA GLN A 20 -14.74 -8.42 6.39
C GLN A 20 -13.78 -7.25 6.25
N ASN A 21 -12.55 -7.51 5.81
CA ASN A 21 -11.64 -6.41 5.52
C ASN A 21 -12.22 -5.67 4.31
N GLY A 22 -12.19 -4.33 4.32
CA GLY A 22 -12.70 -3.50 3.22
C GLY A 22 -11.78 -3.48 2.01
N LEU A 23 -10.76 -4.37 1.97
CA LEU A 23 -9.83 -4.45 0.87
C LEU A 23 -10.48 -5.09 -0.35
N ILE A 24 -10.16 -4.57 -1.53
CA ILE A 24 -10.57 -5.08 -2.83
C ILE A 24 -9.33 -5.61 -3.54
N ARG A 25 -9.38 -6.86 -4.00
CA ARG A 25 -8.28 -7.46 -4.76
C ARG A 25 -8.05 -6.69 -6.06
N MET A 26 -6.80 -6.45 -6.38
CA MET A 26 -6.41 -5.86 -7.66
C MET A 26 -6.05 -6.98 -8.64
N ASP A 27 -6.65 -6.95 -9.81
CA ASP A 27 -6.36 -7.82 -10.94
C ASP A 27 -5.59 -7.07 -12.03
N SER A 28 -5.14 -7.79 -13.06
CA SER A 28 -4.47 -7.21 -14.22
C SER A 28 -5.35 -6.21 -14.99
N ALA A 29 -6.67 -6.38 -14.96
CA ALA A 29 -7.60 -5.44 -15.59
C ALA A 29 -7.68 -4.12 -14.80
N SER A 30 -7.52 -4.16 -13.48
CA SER A 30 -7.41 -2.96 -12.64
C SER A 30 -6.14 -2.15 -12.94
N GLU A 31 -5.10 -2.78 -13.45
CA GLU A 31 -3.85 -2.15 -13.85
C GLU A 31 -3.88 -1.65 -15.31
N ALA A 32 -4.63 -2.30 -16.17
CA ALA A 32 -4.69 -2.00 -17.62
C ALA A 32 -5.11 -0.55 -17.92
N TRP A 33 -5.95 0.07 -17.09
CA TRP A 33 -6.32 1.47 -17.29
C TRP A 33 -5.14 2.44 -17.03
N ARG A 34 -4.20 2.09 -16.15
CA ARG A 34 -2.98 2.87 -15.89
C ARG A 34 -2.14 2.98 -17.16
N ASP A 35 -2.04 1.86 -17.88
CA ASP A 35 -1.25 1.77 -19.12
C ASP A 35 -1.93 2.47 -20.31
N LYS A 36 -3.24 2.68 -20.22
CA LYS A 36 -4.02 3.34 -21.25
C LYS A 36 -3.66 4.82 -21.43
N TYR A 37 -3.24 5.47 -20.36
CA TYR A 37 -2.94 6.90 -20.36
C TYR A 37 -1.45 7.13 -20.05
N PRO A 38 -0.64 7.61 -20.99
CA PRO A 38 0.81 7.78 -20.80
C PRO A 38 1.19 8.65 -19.61
N GLN A 39 0.40 9.69 -19.30
CA GLN A 39 0.62 10.53 -18.12
C GLN A 39 0.38 9.77 -16.80
N SER A 40 -0.61 8.89 -16.75
CA SER A 40 -0.88 8.04 -15.60
C SER A 40 0.23 7.02 -15.41
N LEU A 41 0.65 6.35 -16.49
CA LEU A 41 1.76 5.40 -16.48
C LEU A 41 3.04 6.06 -15.98
N PHE A 42 3.38 7.25 -16.45
CA PHE A 42 4.53 8.00 -15.99
C PHE A 42 4.45 8.34 -14.50
N PHE A 43 3.30 8.80 -14.03
CA PHE A 43 3.07 9.10 -12.62
C PHE A 43 3.28 7.86 -11.73
N TYR A 44 2.65 6.73 -12.05
CA TYR A 44 2.79 5.51 -11.26
C TYR A 44 4.21 4.97 -11.28
N HIS A 45 4.88 5.03 -12.42
CA HIS A 45 6.30 4.68 -12.53
C HIS A 45 7.18 5.55 -11.63
N GLU A 46 6.92 6.86 -11.57
CA GLU A 46 7.67 7.77 -10.69
C GLU A 46 7.40 7.50 -9.21
N VAL A 47 6.16 7.23 -8.83
CA VAL A 47 5.84 6.80 -7.46
C VAL A 47 6.62 5.54 -7.07
N GLU A 48 6.62 4.53 -7.94
CA GLU A 48 7.36 3.29 -7.69
C GLU A 48 8.87 3.53 -7.62
N ARG A 49 9.43 4.24 -8.58
CA ARG A 49 10.87 4.54 -8.65
C ARG A 49 11.38 5.35 -7.44
N LEU A 50 10.61 6.32 -6.99
CA LEU A 50 11.03 7.23 -5.91
C LEU A 50 10.77 6.64 -4.52
N LEU A 51 9.64 5.96 -4.35
CA LEU A 51 9.15 5.64 -3.03
C LEU A 51 9.25 4.15 -2.66
N ILE A 52 9.36 3.23 -3.63
CA ILE A 52 9.50 1.80 -3.34
C ILE A 52 10.97 1.40 -3.50
N PRO A 53 11.65 0.99 -2.41
CA PRO A 53 13.01 0.48 -2.51
C PRO A 53 13.05 -0.85 -3.28
N GLU A 54 14.14 -1.08 -3.99
CA GLU A 54 14.45 -2.38 -4.57
C GLU A 54 14.53 -3.42 -3.45
N GLY A 55 13.88 -4.57 -3.61
CA GLY A 55 13.85 -5.60 -2.55
C GLY A 55 12.64 -5.54 -1.61
N ALA A 56 11.74 -4.56 -1.75
CA ALA A 56 10.52 -4.49 -0.95
C ALA A 56 9.68 -5.77 -1.09
N ALA A 57 9.58 -6.56 -0.01
CA ALA A 57 8.87 -7.84 0.01
C ALA A 57 7.37 -7.68 0.23
N PHE A 58 6.96 -6.72 1.04
CA PHE A 58 5.57 -6.32 1.26
C PHE A 58 5.49 -4.85 1.67
N GLY A 59 4.31 -4.29 1.58
CA GLY A 59 4.10 -2.91 2.01
C GLY A 59 2.76 -2.32 1.62
N MET A 60 2.68 -1.02 1.81
CA MET A 60 1.56 -0.20 1.38
C MET A 60 2.04 1.11 0.76
N LYS A 61 1.24 1.66 -0.13
CA LYS A 61 1.43 3.02 -0.66
C LYS A 61 0.15 3.83 -0.51
N GLY A 62 0.31 5.09 -0.15
CA GLY A 62 -0.75 6.08 -0.11
C GLY A 62 -0.60 7.06 -1.27
N ILE A 63 -1.66 7.18 -2.04
CA ILE A 63 -1.76 8.09 -3.20
C ILE A 63 -2.89 9.07 -2.92
N PRO A 64 -2.62 10.14 -2.15
CA PRO A 64 -3.61 11.16 -1.87
C PRO A 64 -3.79 12.11 -3.06
N SER A 65 -4.98 12.67 -3.21
CA SER A 65 -5.29 13.59 -4.31
C SER A 65 -4.52 14.91 -4.22
N PHE A 66 -4.26 15.43 -3.01
CA PHE A 66 -3.72 16.78 -2.79
C PHE A 66 -2.48 16.85 -1.90
N SER A 67 -2.11 15.78 -1.25
CA SER A 67 -0.91 15.70 -0.40
C SER A 67 0.19 14.91 -1.11
N PRO A 68 1.44 14.96 -0.64
CA PRO A 68 2.50 14.11 -1.14
C PRO A 68 2.20 12.61 -1.00
N GLU A 69 2.63 11.84 -1.98
CA GLU A 69 2.56 10.39 -1.98
C GLU A 69 3.60 9.81 -1.02
N TRP A 70 3.30 8.64 -0.47
CA TRP A 70 4.15 7.97 0.49
C TRP A 70 4.05 6.44 0.40
N THR A 71 5.05 5.75 0.96
CA THR A 71 5.06 4.29 1.08
C THR A 71 5.56 3.87 2.45
N LEU A 72 5.09 2.70 2.90
CA LEU A 72 5.67 1.92 3.98
C LEU A 72 6.00 0.54 3.42
N THR A 73 7.25 0.13 3.48
CA THR A 73 7.73 -1.13 2.92
C THR A 73 8.59 -1.90 3.90
N TYR A 74 8.64 -3.21 3.74
CA TYR A 74 9.60 -4.07 4.42
C TYR A 74 10.54 -4.69 3.41
N ASP A 75 11.85 -4.58 3.68
CA ASP A 75 12.91 -5.22 2.94
C ASP A 75 13.37 -6.49 3.67
N SER A 76 13.29 -7.63 2.98
CA SER A 76 13.68 -8.93 3.56
C SER A 76 15.18 -9.17 3.60
N LEU A 77 15.99 -8.39 2.88
CA LEU A 77 17.45 -8.50 2.88
C LEU A 77 18.08 -7.73 4.03
N THR A 78 17.56 -6.53 4.32
CA THR A 78 18.07 -5.67 5.39
C THR A 78 17.33 -5.85 6.72
N HIS A 79 16.18 -6.52 6.71
CA HIS A 79 15.25 -6.62 7.85
C HIS A 79 14.79 -5.25 8.37
N GLU A 80 14.52 -4.34 7.45
CA GLU A 80 14.09 -2.98 7.77
C GLU A 80 12.68 -2.68 7.28
N LEU A 81 11.93 -1.96 8.12
CA LEU A 81 10.77 -1.20 7.67
C LEU A 81 11.23 0.17 7.21
N THR A 82 10.77 0.57 6.05
CA THR A 82 11.12 1.87 5.46
C THR A 82 9.86 2.66 5.15
N TYR A 83 9.72 3.84 5.75
CA TYR A 83 8.72 4.84 5.37
C TYR A 83 9.39 5.90 4.48
N ARG A 84 8.83 6.12 3.30
CA ARG A 84 9.24 7.17 2.37
C ARG A 84 8.07 8.07 2.05
N GLU A 85 8.32 9.37 2.03
CA GLU A 85 7.33 10.39 1.70
C GLU A 85 7.96 11.41 0.75
N ALA A 86 7.31 11.71 -0.36
CA ALA A 86 7.74 12.80 -1.22
C ALA A 86 7.57 14.14 -0.50
N GLU A 87 8.47 15.10 -0.71
CA GLU A 87 8.31 16.44 -0.12
C GLU A 87 7.25 17.27 -0.84
N GLU A 88 6.98 16.94 -2.09
CA GLU A 88 5.94 17.57 -2.90
C GLU A 88 5.12 16.49 -3.62
N ASN A 89 3.90 16.80 -3.97
CA ASN A 89 2.98 15.89 -4.66
C ASN A 89 3.53 15.50 -6.05
N ILE A 90 3.86 14.21 -6.22
CA ILE A 90 4.43 13.65 -7.46
C ILE A 90 3.45 13.81 -8.62
N HIS A 91 2.14 13.57 -8.37
CA HIS A 91 1.11 13.72 -9.39
C HIS A 91 1.07 15.13 -9.96
N GLN A 92 1.12 16.15 -9.11
CA GLN A 92 1.14 17.55 -9.58
C GLN A 92 2.41 17.86 -10.36
N ARG A 93 3.57 17.36 -9.93
CA ARG A 93 4.85 17.55 -10.61
C ARG A 93 4.87 16.87 -11.98
N THR A 94 4.44 15.61 -12.05
CA THR A 94 4.37 14.86 -13.32
C THR A 94 3.37 15.48 -14.29
N TYR A 95 2.18 15.88 -13.78
CA TYR A 95 1.16 16.52 -14.59
C TYR A 95 1.63 17.87 -15.16
N LYS A 96 2.25 18.74 -14.34
CA LYS A 96 2.81 20.03 -14.80
C LYS A 96 3.87 19.83 -15.89
N ALA A 97 4.78 18.86 -15.71
CA ALA A 97 5.82 18.58 -16.68
C ALA A 97 5.24 18.04 -17.98
N TRP A 98 4.25 17.15 -17.89
CA TRP A 98 3.54 16.60 -19.04
C TRP A 98 2.77 17.68 -19.81
N TYR A 99 2.09 18.57 -19.10
CA TYR A 99 1.30 19.63 -19.70
C TYR A 99 2.15 20.71 -20.40
N LYS A 100 3.35 20.99 -19.85
CA LYS A 100 4.31 21.91 -20.47
C LYS A 100 4.95 21.34 -21.74
N SER A 101 5.00 20.03 -21.89
CA SER A 101 5.57 19.32 -23.07
C SER A 101 4.59 19.17 -24.24
N LYS A 102 3.58 20.02 -24.36
CA LYS A 102 2.46 19.94 -25.34
C LYS A 102 2.82 19.76 -26.80
N GLY A 103 4.08 19.97 -27.20
CA GLY A 103 4.55 19.72 -28.57
C GLY A 103 4.76 18.26 -28.91
N ASP A 104 4.94 17.38 -27.93
CA ASP A 104 5.36 15.99 -28.13
C ASP A 104 4.21 14.99 -27.86
N ARG A 105 3.03 15.22 -28.42
CA ARG A 105 1.85 14.36 -28.27
C ARG A 105 2.05 12.90 -28.64
N PHE A 106 3.13 12.55 -29.30
CA PHE A 106 3.41 11.23 -29.85
C PHE A 106 4.61 10.50 -29.26
N VAL A 107 5.35 11.08 -28.34
CA VAL A 107 6.49 10.40 -27.73
C VAL A 107 6.06 9.62 -26.50
N GLN A 108 5.45 8.51 -26.76
CA GLN A 108 4.81 7.57 -25.83
C GLN A 108 5.79 6.91 -24.86
N ARG A 109 6.63 7.41 -24.14
CA ARG A 109 7.44 6.72 -23.10
C ARG A 109 8.71 7.49 -22.68
N LYS A 110 8.89 8.72 -23.12
CA LYS A 110 10.03 9.51 -22.67
C LYS A 110 9.63 10.37 -21.50
N HIS A 111 10.52 10.47 -20.51
CA HIS A 111 10.39 11.47 -19.45
C HIS A 111 10.16 12.85 -20.06
N PRO A 112 9.18 13.62 -19.56
CA PRO A 112 9.01 15.00 -20.01
C PRO A 112 10.30 15.77 -19.76
N LYS A 113 10.78 16.51 -20.76
CA LYS A 113 12.10 17.16 -20.76
C LYS A 113 12.38 18.07 -19.57
N ASN A 114 11.36 18.54 -18.87
CA ASN A 114 11.44 19.49 -17.76
C ASN A 114 10.87 18.90 -16.46
N TYR A 115 10.89 17.58 -16.32
CA TYR A 115 10.49 16.95 -15.07
C TYR A 115 11.66 16.90 -14.10
N GLU A 116 11.45 17.50 -12.96
CA GLU A 116 12.33 17.40 -11.79
C GLU A 116 11.60 16.60 -10.71
N ALA A 117 12.19 15.48 -10.30
CA ALA A 117 11.63 14.65 -9.25
C ALA A 117 11.63 15.41 -7.92
N PRO A 118 10.58 15.30 -7.11
CA PRO A 118 10.60 15.85 -5.75
C PRO A 118 11.63 15.13 -4.89
N ALA A 119 12.15 15.81 -3.89
CA ALA A 119 12.95 15.17 -2.85
C ALA A 119 12.09 14.20 -2.03
N VAL A 120 12.72 13.19 -1.44
CA VAL A 120 12.07 12.14 -0.66
C VAL A 120 12.65 12.09 0.75
N LYS A 121 11.80 12.21 1.75
CA LYS A 121 12.15 11.90 3.14
C LYS A 121 12.07 10.41 3.36
N THR A 122 13.08 9.86 4.03
CA THR A 122 13.16 8.42 4.31
C THR A 122 13.40 8.21 5.81
N TYR A 123 12.63 7.30 6.38
CA TYR A 123 12.73 6.87 7.76
C TYR A 123 12.86 5.34 7.76
N THR A 124 13.85 4.81 8.44
CA THR A 124 14.09 3.37 8.52
C THR A 124 14.05 2.88 9.95
N MET A 125 13.63 1.64 10.12
CA MET A 125 13.55 0.98 11.41
C MET A 125 13.89 -0.49 11.25
N ALA A 126 14.96 -0.94 11.90
CA ALA A 126 15.30 -2.36 11.97
C ALA A 126 14.27 -3.11 12.83
N ILE A 127 13.88 -4.30 12.39
CA ILE A 127 12.99 -5.20 13.12
C ILE A 127 13.58 -6.60 13.21
N SER A 128 13.15 -7.37 14.22
CA SER A 128 13.57 -8.76 14.36
C SER A 128 12.95 -9.67 13.29
N ALA A 129 13.55 -10.83 13.05
CA ALA A 129 13.00 -11.84 12.16
C ALA A 129 11.60 -12.29 12.57
N ASP A 130 11.34 -12.41 13.88
CA ASP A 130 10.03 -12.80 14.41
C ASP A 130 8.97 -11.73 14.18
N GLN A 131 9.32 -10.44 14.37
CA GLN A 131 8.45 -9.33 14.04
C GLN A 131 8.15 -9.30 12.54
N ALA A 132 9.16 -9.48 11.70
CA ALA A 132 9.00 -9.56 10.26
C ALA A 132 8.07 -10.70 9.81
N ALA A 133 8.24 -11.91 10.41
CA ALA A 133 7.39 -13.06 10.11
C ALA A 133 5.92 -12.80 10.48
N LYS A 134 5.67 -12.21 11.65
CA LYS A 134 4.32 -11.82 12.08
C LYS A 134 3.71 -10.77 11.16
N LEU A 135 4.43 -9.70 10.86
CA LEU A 135 3.97 -8.67 9.93
C LEU A 135 3.65 -9.25 8.55
N ARG A 136 4.52 -10.11 8.02
CA ARG A 136 4.29 -10.79 6.74
C ARG A 136 3.01 -11.62 6.76
N SER A 137 2.76 -12.36 7.85
CA SER A 137 1.53 -13.15 8.02
C SER A 137 0.29 -12.27 8.01
N ILE A 138 0.31 -11.14 8.73
CA ILE A 138 -0.76 -10.16 8.78
C ILE A 138 -1.08 -9.61 7.39
N TRP A 139 -0.04 -9.19 6.64
CA TRP A 139 -0.19 -8.69 5.26
C TRP A 139 -0.75 -9.75 4.32
N ALA A 140 -0.22 -10.97 4.39
CA ALA A 140 -0.68 -12.08 3.56
C ALA A 140 -2.16 -12.39 3.82
N GLN A 141 -2.56 -12.51 5.09
CA GLN A 141 -3.94 -12.77 5.48
C GLN A 141 -4.88 -11.67 4.99
N ALA A 142 -4.51 -10.39 5.16
CA ALA A 142 -5.34 -9.27 4.74
C ALA A 142 -5.56 -9.25 3.22
N ILE A 143 -4.52 -9.53 2.43
CA ILE A 143 -4.62 -9.54 0.97
C ILE A 143 -5.33 -10.82 0.47
N ASP A 144 -5.11 -11.98 1.10
CA ASP A 144 -5.76 -13.22 0.71
C ASP A 144 -7.26 -13.23 1.02
N THR A 145 -7.70 -12.48 2.05
CA THR A 145 -9.10 -12.29 2.40
C THR A 145 -9.74 -11.05 1.75
N ALA A 146 -9.01 -10.33 0.90
CA ALA A 146 -9.54 -9.21 0.14
C ALA A 146 -10.69 -9.66 -0.77
N LYS A 147 -11.76 -8.86 -0.82
CA LYS A 147 -12.93 -9.15 -1.66
C LYS A 147 -12.55 -9.11 -3.14
N GLU A 148 -13.18 -9.95 -3.92
CA GLU A 148 -13.15 -9.83 -5.36
C GLU A 148 -13.86 -8.51 -5.76
N LYS A 149 -13.38 -7.91 -6.84
CA LYS A 149 -13.95 -6.68 -7.37
C LYS A 149 -15.40 -6.95 -7.80
N GLU A 150 -16.36 -6.39 -7.07
CA GLU A 150 -17.73 -6.34 -7.57
C GLU A 150 -17.78 -5.48 -8.83
N ALA A 151 -18.66 -5.85 -9.79
CA ALA A 151 -18.84 -5.11 -11.04
C ALA A 151 -18.94 -3.59 -10.76
N GLU A 152 -18.13 -2.83 -11.43
CA GLU A 152 -17.80 -1.43 -11.12
C GLU A 152 -19.03 -0.54 -10.94
N ARG A 153 -19.24 -0.05 -9.73
CA ARG A 153 -19.75 1.30 -9.59
C ARG A 153 -18.56 2.25 -9.80
N HIS A 154 -18.52 2.94 -10.92
CA HIS A 154 -17.54 4.00 -11.16
C HIS A 154 -17.81 5.15 -10.19
N ILE A 155 -17.32 5.04 -8.97
CA ILE A 155 -17.30 6.17 -8.04
C ILE A 155 -16.07 6.99 -8.45
N ILE A 156 -16.31 8.10 -9.12
CA ILE A 156 -15.28 9.10 -9.37
C ILE A 156 -15.04 9.77 -8.01
N MET A 157 -13.96 9.40 -7.34
CA MET A 157 -13.51 10.11 -6.14
C MET A 157 -12.72 11.34 -6.59
N MET A 158 -13.30 12.51 -6.34
CA MET A 158 -12.60 13.77 -6.60
C MET A 158 -11.62 14.10 -5.46
N ASP A 159 -11.96 13.69 -4.24
CA ASP A 159 -11.19 13.98 -3.03
C ASP A 159 -11.00 12.69 -2.22
N GLY A 160 -9.77 12.28 -2.01
CA GLY A 160 -9.51 11.08 -1.22
C GLY A 160 -8.07 10.57 -1.34
N THR A 161 -7.79 9.50 -0.62
CA THR A 161 -6.53 8.78 -0.73
C THR A 161 -6.81 7.36 -1.18
N ASN A 162 -6.15 6.93 -2.24
CA ASN A 162 -6.09 5.53 -2.63
C ASN A 162 -4.95 4.86 -1.86
N TYR A 163 -5.25 3.76 -1.20
CA TYR A 163 -4.25 2.93 -0.54
C TYR A 163 -4.11 1.63 -1.32
N GLU A 164 -2.88 1.27 -1.62
CA GLU A 164 -2.54 0.00 -2.25
C GLU A 164 -1.64 -0.79 -1.32
N TYR A 165 -1.96 -2.06 -1.14
CA TYR A 165 -1.23 -3.01 -0.31
C TYR A 165 -0.68 -4.12 -1.20
N PHE A 166 0.54 -4.57 -0.94
CA PHE A 166 1.17 -5.60 -1.76
C PHE A 166 2.00 -6.57 -0.93
N ILE A 167 2.06 -7.81 -1.37
CA ILE A 167 2.94 -8.87 -0.87
C ILE A 167 3.10 -9.95 -1.94
N ASN A 168 4.34 -10.37 -2.21
CA ASN A 168 4.64 -11.50 -3.11
C ASN A 168 3.89 -11.43 -4.46
N GLY A 169 3.82 -10.25 -5.08
CA GLY A 169 3.11 -10.04 -6.34
C GLY A 169 1.59 -9.93 -6.26
N LYS A 170 0.99 -10.27 -5.11
CA LYS A 170 -0.44 -10.03 -4.87
C LYS A 170 -0.67 -8.59 -4.44
N ARG A 171 -1.79 -8.00 -4.87
CA ARG A 171 -2.15 -6.63 -4.55
C ARG A 171 -3.61 -6.50 -4.14
N ALA A 172 -3.88 -5.56 -3.24
CA ALA A 172 -5.22 -5.15 -2.86
C ALA A 172 -5.25 -3.63 -2.69
N LYS A 173 -6.43 -3.04 -2.80
CA LYS A 173 -6.64 -1.60 -2.61
C LYS A 173 -7.77 -1.31 -1.64
N SER A 174 -7.70 -0.17 -0.99
CA SER A 174 -8.82 0.45 -0.32
C SER A 174 -8.90 1.94 -0.65
N THR A 175 -10.02 2.52 -0.33
CA THR A 175 -10.28 3.96 -0.52
C THR A 175 -10.73 4.56 0.80
N THR A 176 -10.56 5.86 0.98
CA THR A 176 -10.93 6.56 2.22
C THR A 176 -12.43 6.68 2.49
N ILE A 177 -13.28 6.13 1.62
CA ILE A 177 -14.73 6.20 1.83
C ILE A 177 -15.16 5.09 2.78
N GLY A 178 -15.62 5.47 3.95
CA GLY A 178 -16.12 4.55 4.99
C GLY A 178 -15.19 4.37 6.18
N GLU A 179 -15.59 3.49 7.09
CA GLU A 179 -14.79 3.16 8.26
C GLU A 179 -13.58 2.32 7.85
N LYS A 180 -12.42 2.67 8.41
CA LYS A 180 -11.19 1.88 8.21
C LYS A 180 -11.33 0.53 8.88
N THR A 181 -10.89 -0.50 8.18
CA THR A 181 -10.81 -1.85 8.74
C THR A 181 -9.74 -1.95 9.83
N LYS A 182 -9.77 -3.01 10.63
CA LYS A 182 -8.73 -3.27 11.63
C LYS A 182 -7.35 -3.32 11.00
N PHE A 183 -7.21 -4.00 9.84
CA PHE A 183 -5.94 -4.08 9.12
C PHE A 183 -5.46 -2.70 8.64
N GLU A 184 -6.33 -1.87 8.11
CA GLU A 184 -5.96 -0.52 7.69
C GLU A 184 -5.50 0.33 8.87
N MET A 185 -6.22 0.29 9.99
CA MET A 185 -5.81 0.98 11.22
C MET A 185 -4.45 0.50 11.71
N PHE A 186 -4.23 -0.81 11.72
CA PHE A 186 -2.94 -1.41 12.04
C PHE A 186 -1.82 -0.89 11.13
N ALA A 187 -2.01 -0.94 9.81
CA ALA A 187 -1.02 -0.49 8.83
C ALA A 187 -0.70 1.01 8.98
N PHE A 188 -1.69 1.85 9.28
CA PHE A 188 -1.47 3.27 9.57
C PHE A 188 -0.71 3.51 10.87
N ARG A 189 -1.01 2.77 11.93
CA ARG A 189 -0.25 2.84 13.19
C ARG A 189 1.19 2.40 12.99
N LEU A 190 1.42 1.32 12.24
CA LEU A 190 2.77 0.87 11.91
C LEU A 190 3.55 1.95 11.15
N LYS A 191 2.91 2.62 10.18
CA LYS A 191 3.51 3.76 9.48
C LYS A 191 3.95 4.85 10.47
N GLU A 192 3.11 5.23 11.42
CA GLU A 192 3.47 6.26 12.42
C GLU A 192 4.59 5.79 13.37
N VAL A 193 4.61 4.52 13.74
CA VAL A 193 5.68 3.93 14.56
C VAL A 193 7.03 4.06 13.83
N VAL A 194 7.10 3.71 12.54
CA VAL A 194 8.32 3.83 11.74
C VAL A 194 8.71 5.29 11.55
N ARG A 195 7.76 6.17 11.23
CA ARG A 195 8.01 7.60 11.05
C ARG A 195 8.58 8.28 12.29
N ASN A 196 8.13 7.86 13.46
CA ASN A 196 8.54 8.43 14.75
C ASN A 196 9.77 7.73 15.36
N GLY A 197 10.29 6.67 14.74
CA GLY A 197 11.46 5.94 15.22
C GLY A 197 11.23 5.14 16.51
N ASN A 198 9.98 4.78 16.84
CA ASN A 198 9.64 4.17 18.14
C ASN A 198 9.49 2.64 18.00
N ALA A 199 10.62 1.93 17.87
CA ALA A 199 10.68 0.48 17.69
C ALA A 199 10.02 -0.32 18.83
N SER A 200 10.03 0.19 20.08
CA SER A 200 9.42 -0.50 21.22
C SER A 200 7.90 -0.70 21.10
N ASN A 201 7.25 0.07 20.24
CA ASN A 201 5.81 -0.02 20.03
C ASN A 201 5.40 -1.11 19.01
N ILE A 202 6.34 -1.71 18.28
CA ILE A 202 6.00 -2.73 17.26
C ILE A 202 5.40 -3.97 17.89
N ASP A 203 5.99 -4.49 18.98
CA ASP A 203 5.47 -5.70 19.64
C ASP A 203 4.10 -5.45 20.25
N SER A 204 3.90 -4.29 20.87
CA SER A 204 2.59 -3.90 21.37
C SER A 204 1.55 -3.83 20.23
N LEU A 205 1.92 -3.23 19.13
CA LEU A 205 1.04 -3.09 17.96
C LEU A 205 0.66 -4.46 17.37
N ILE A 206 1.63 -5.36 17.17
CA ILE A 206 1.41 -6.70 16.62
C ILE A 206 0.51 -7.55 17.55
N ASN A 207 0.63 -7.39 18.86
CA ASN A 207 -0.09 -8.23 19.82
C ASN A 207 -1.47 -7.70 20.23
N THR A 208 -1.77 -6.43 19.98
CA THR A 208 -2.99 -5.76 20.50
C THR A 208 -4.06 -5.54 19.43
N ASP A 209 -3.69 -5.36 18.18
CA ASP A 209 -4.59 -4.83 17.14
C ASP A 209 -5.19 -5.90 16.21
N LEU A 210 -4.94 -7.20 16.44
CA LEU A 210 -5.40 -8.31 15.63
C LEU A 210 -6.11 -9.37 16.45
#